data_9a18103e265ce2d028eb5579fc7dbdb6
#
_entry.id   9a18103e265ce2d028eb5579fc7dbdb6
#
_cell.length_a   1.000
_cell.length_b   1.000
_cell.length_c   1.000
_cell.angle_alpha   90.00
_cell.angle_beta   90.00
_cell.angle_gamma   90.00
#
_symmetry.space_group_name_H-M   'P 1'
#
loop_
_entity.id
_entity.type
_entity.pdbx_description
1 polymer ?
#
loop_
_entity_poly.entity_id
_entity_poly.type
_entity_poly.pdbx_seq_one_letter_code
_entity_poly.pdbx_strand_id
1 'polypeptide(L)'
;MKKECIAMLLAGGQGSRLYVLTGAMAKPAVPFGGKYRIIDFPLSNCSNSGIDTVGVLTQYRPLELNSYIGSGVPWDLDSSTGGVHILPPYQSSKGGTWYQGTPNAIYQNIGFVDLYDPDYVVVLSGDHIYKMDYSKMVARHKESGAACQIGRASCRERV
;
A
#
# COMPACT_ATOMS: atom_id res chain seq x y z
N MET A 1 19.46 0.01 -4.63
CA MET A 1 19.86 -0.10 -3.20
C MET A 1 19.08 -1.26 -2.61
N LYS A 2 19.76 -2.33 -2.21
CA LYS A 2 19.08 -3.56 -1.78
C LYS A 2 18.33 -3.35 -0.46
N LYS A 3 17.07 -3.76 -0.42
CA LYS A 3 16.22 -3.77 0.78
C LYS A 3 15.84 -5.20 1.14
N GLU A 4 15.70 -5.51 2.41
CA GLU A 4 15.19 -6.83 2.80
C GLU A 4 13.73 -6.98 2.44
N CYS A 5 12.92 -5.96 2.74
CA CYS A 5 11.49 -5.98 2.53
C CYS A 5 10.98 -4.61 2.07
N ILE A 6 10.09 -4.59 1.09
CA ILE A 6 9.31 -3.41 0.70
C ILE A 6 7.83 -3.71 0.74
N ALA A 7 7.00 -2.67 0.83
CA ALA A 7 5.55 -2.81 0.75
C ALA A 7 4.98 -2.24 -0.56
N MET A 8 3.99 -2.95 -1.13
CA MET A 8 3.16 -2.48 -2.24
C MET A 8 1.73 -2.30 -1.72
N LEU A 9 1.30 -1.05 -1.57
CA LEU A 9 0.03 -0.69 -0.96
C LEU A 9 -1.00 -0.35 -2.04
N LEU A 10 -2.04 -1.17 -2.15
CA LEU A 10 -3.09 -1.04 -3.16
C LEU A 10 -4.14 -0.01 -2.74
N ALA A 11 -4.04 1.19 -3.29
CA ALA A 11 -4.89 2.34 -2.96
C ALA A 11 -5.78 2.81 -4.13
N GLY A 12 -5.94 1.98 -5.16
CA GLY A 12 -6.57 2.35 -6.43
C GLY A 12 -8.07 2.04 -6.56
N GLY A 13 -8.75 1.54 -5.53
CA GLY A 13 -10.16 1.14 -5.59
C GLY A 13 -11.14 2.32 -5.69
N GLN A 14 -12.21 2.17 -6.51
CA GLN A 14 -13.27 3.19 -6.66
C GLN A 14 -14.07 3.47 -5.39
N GLY A 15 -14.14 2.49 -4.47
CA GLY A 15 -14.86 2.65 -3.20
C GLY A 15 -16.39 2.77 -3.35
N SER A 16 -16.97 2.27 -4.44
CA SER A 16 -18.39 2.41 -4.78
C SER A 16 -19.38 2.02 -3.66
N ARG A 17 -18.97 1.13 -2.76
CA ARG A 17 -19.79 0.70 -1.61
C ARG A 17 -19.97 1.75 -0.52
N LEU A 18 -19.13 2.78 -0.49
CA LEU A 18 -19.23 3.87 0.49
C LEU A 18 -20.00 5.09 -0.05
N TYR A 19 -20.55 4.99 -1.26
CA TYR A 19 -21.43 5.98 -1.90
C TYR A 19 -20.97 7.44 -1.70
N VAL A 20 -21.65 8.18 -0.82
CA VAL A 20 -21.44 9.61 -0.58
C VAL A 20 -20.01 9.91 -0.11
N LEU A 21 -19.42 9.04 0.70
CA LEU A 21 -18.05 9.26 1.24
C LEU A 21 -16.96 9.18 0.18
N THR A 22 -17.18 8.42 -0.88
CA THR A 22 -16.21 8.24 -1.97
C THR A 22 -16.59 8.99 -3.25
N GLY A 23 -17.68 9.76 -3.19
CA GLY A 23 -18.12 10.58 -4.32
C GLY A 23 -17.09 11.62 -4.78
N ALA A 24 -16.35 12.20 -3.85
CA ALA A 24 -15.36 13.24 -4.10
C ALA A 24 -13.91 12.79 -3.95
N MET A 25 -13.63 11.71 -3.21
CA MET A 25 -12.27 11.29 -2.85
C MET A 25 -12.07 9.77 -2.99
N ALA A 26 -10.80 9.34 -3.09
CA ALA A 26 -10.45 7.93 -3.06
C ALA A 26 -10.76 7.30 -1.69
N LYS A 27 -11.17 6.03 -1.66
CA LYS A 27 -11.52 5.32 -0.41
C LYS A 27 -10.43 5.42 0.67
N PRO A 28 -9.13 5.25 0.36
CA PRO A 28 -8.07 5.39 1.37
C PRO A 28 -7.95 6.81 1.95
N ALA A 29 -8.43 7.84 1.25
CA ALA A 29 -8.41 9.22 1.70
C ALA A 29 -9.60 9.59 2.61
N VAL A 30 -10.58 8.70 2.78
CA VAL A 30 -11.77 8.96 3.61
C VAL A 30 -11.36 9.19 5.07
N PRO A 31 -11.83 10.29 5.72
CA PRO A 31 -11.58 10.54 7.13
C PRO A 31 -12.12 9.45 8.04
N PHE A 32 -11.36 9.11 9.06
CA PHE A 32 -11.73 8.13 10.07
C PHE A 32 -11.36 8.62 11.48
N GLY A 33 -12.29 8.52 12.42
CA GLY A 33 -12.07 8.92 13.80
C GLY A 33 -11.78 10.41 14.01
N GLY A 34 -12.17 11.28 13.07
CA GLY A 34 -12.05 12.74 13.15
C GLY A 34 -10.66 13.30 12.92
N LYS A 35 -9.60 12.50 13.06
CA LYS A 35 -8.20 12.94 12.93
C LYS A 35 -7.45 12.23 11.81
N TYR A 36 -7.74 10.97 11.59
CA TYR A 36 -7.02 10.11 10.67
C TYR A 36 -7.77 9.92 9.34
N ARG A 37 -7.08 9.36 8.35
CA ARG A 37 -7.66 8.79 7.14
C ARG A 37 -7.41 7.29 7.11
N ILE A 38 -8.14 6.56 6.30
CA ILE A 38 -8.00 5.08 6.22
C ILE A 38 -6.57 4.68 5.88
N ILE A 39 -5.89 5.43 5.02
CA ILE A 39 -4.51 5.16 4.59
C ILE A 39 -3.48 5.24 5.74
N ASP A 40 -3.78 5.96 6.82
CA ASP A 40 -2.87 6.10 7.95
C ASP A 40 -2.58 4.77 8.64
N PHE A 41 -3.55 3.87 8.66
CA PHE A 41 -3.41 2.57 9.32
C PHE A 41 -2.37 1.68 8.64
N PRO A 42 -2.46 1.39 7.33
CA PRO A 42 -1.44 0.57 6.68
C PRO A 42 -0.08 1.26 6.60
N LEU A 43 0.01 2.59 6.44
CA LEU A 43 1.30 3.29 6.45
C LEU A 43 1.95 3.24 7.84
N SER A 44 1.19 3.49 8.91
CA SER A 44 1.68 3.35 10.29
C SER A 44 2.10 1.91 10.60
N ASN A 45 1.35 0.91 10.12
CA ASN A 45 1.72 -0.48 10.30
C ASN A 45 3.05 -0.81 9.58
N CYS A 46 3.29 -0.28 8.37
CA CYS A 46 4.57 -0.44 7.66
C CYS A 46 5.73 0.13 8.48
N SER A 47 5.62 1.41 8.87
CA SER A 47 6.65 2.08 9.65
C SER A 47 6.93 1.35 10.97
N ASN A 48 5.89 1.03 11.74
CA ASN A 48 6.01 0.29 13.00
C ASN A 48 6.54 -1.15 12.85
N SER A 49 6.51 -1.71 11.64
CA SER A 49 7.05 -3.04 11.32
C SER A 49 8.45 -2.99 10.73
N GLY A 50 9.08 -1.80 10.69
CA GLY A 50 10.41 -1.61 10.11
C GLY A 50 10.46 -1.65 8.59
N ILE A 51 9.31 -1.54 7.90
CA ILE A 51 9.24 -1.43 6.44
C ILE A 51 9.30 0.04 6.08
N ASP A 52 10.45 0.51 5.66
CA ASP A 52 10.76 1.91 5.39
C ASP A 52 10.54 2.34 3.93
N THR A 53 10.17 1.41 3.05
CA THR A 53 9.98 1.65 1.62
C THR A 53 8.61 1.14 1.20
N VAL A 54 7.74 2.06 0.79
CA VAL A 54 6.34 1.77 0.48
C VAL A 54 5.95 2.37 -0.86
N GLY A 55 5.58 1.53 -1.82
CA GLY A 55 4.95 1.95 -3.07
C GLY A 55 3.42 2.00 -2.92
N VAL A 56 2.81 3.17 -3.07
CA VAL A 56 1.36 3.35 -2.99
C VAL A 56 0.78 3.42 -4.39
N LEU A 57 0.05 2.38 -4.79
CA LEU A 57 -0.56 2.26 -6.12
C LEU A 57 -1.91 2.99 -6.13
N THR A 58 -1.92 4.19 -6.72
CA THR A 58 -3.12 5.04 -6.81
C THR A 58 -3.73 4.98 -8.21
N GLN A 59 -5.05 5.15 -8.32
CA GLN A 59 -5.72 5.14 -9.62
C GLN A 59 -6.89 6.12 -9.69
N TYR A 60 -7.89 5.96 -8.83
CA TYR A 60 -9.09 6.80 -8.83
C TYR A 60 -8.92 7.99 -7.90
N ARG A 61 -9.27 9.21 -8.39
CA ARG A 61 -9.23 10.46 -7.63
C ARG A 61 -7.96 10.63 -6.79
N PRO A 62 -6.77 10.60 -7.42
CA PRO A 62 -5.51 10.50 -6.70
C PRO A 62 -5.10 11.80 -6.01
N LEU A 63 -5.61 12.97 -6.46
CA LEU A 63 -5.10 14.27 -6.07
C LEU A 63 -5.11 14.48 -4.54
N GLU A 64 -6.25 14.24 -3.90
CA GLU A 64 -6.39 14.46 -2.46
C GLU A 64 -5.57 13.44 -1.66
N LEU A 65 -5.58 12.18 -2.10
CA LEU A 65 -4.78 11.13 -1.47
C LEU A 65 -3.28 11.41 -1.58
N ASN A 66 -2.80 11.77 -2.77
CA ASN A 66 -1.39 12.09 -3.00
C ASN A 66 -0.94 13.31 -2.20
N SER A 67 -1.77 14.36 -2.16
CA SER A 67 -1.49 15.56 -1.36
C SER A 67 -1.44 15.26 0.13
N TYR A 68 -2.29 14.36 0.61
CA TYR A 68 -2.31 13.95 2.01
C TYR A 68 -1.09 13.12 2.39
N ILE A 69 -0.70 12.16 1.55
CA ILE A 69 0.50 11.33 1.78
C ILE A 69 1.75 12.20 1.72
N GLY A 70 1.82 13.12 0.76
CA GLY A 70 2.99 14.01 0.59
C GLY A 70 4.29 13.22 0.50
N SER A 71 5.28 13.62 1.27
CA SER A 71 6.59 12.96 1.36
C SER A 71 6.66 11.82 2.39
N GLY A 72 5.59 11.54 3.14
CA GLY A 72 5.57 10.48 4.14
C GLY A 72 6.02 10.86 5.55
N VAL A 73 6.36 12.13 5.79
CA VAL A 73 6.82 12.65 7.10
C VAL A 73 5.94 12.21 8.28
N PRO A 74 4.58 12.23 8.21
CA PRO A 74 3.74 11.83 9.34
C PRO A 74 3.92 10.39 9.82
N TRP A 75 4.54 9.55 9.00
CA TRP A 75 4.76 8.12 9.31
C TRP A 75 6.25 7.75 9.37
N ASP A 76 7.18 8.73 9.39
CA ASP A 76 8.63 8.51 9.27
C ASP A 76 9.01 7.73 7.98
N LEU A 77 8.25 7.95 6.90
CA LEU A 77 8.45 7.33 5.59
C LEU A 77 8.98 8.35 4.57
N ASP A 78 9.87 9.24 5.00
CA ASP A 78 10.49 10.30 4.18
C ASP A 78 12.00 10.12 3.98
N SER A 79 12.50 8.89 4.23
CA SER A 79 13.91 8.57 4.07
C SER A 79 14.39 8.76 2.62
N SER A 80 15.57 9.34 2.44
CA SER A 80 16.21 9.49 1.13
C SER A 80 16.63 8.15 0.50
N THR A 81 16.71 7.07 1.28
CA THR A 81 17.08 5.73 0.83
C THR A 81 15.90 4.77 0.71
N GLY A 82 14.71 5.25 0.92
CA GLY A 82 13.44 4.53 0.88
C GLY A 82 12.28 5.51 0.85
N GLY A 83 11.34 5.38 1.81
CA GLY A 83 10.22 6.30 1.95
C GLY A 83 8.98 5.87 1.19
N VAL A 84 7.97 6.75 1.17
CA VAL A 84 6.74 6.51 0.45
C VAL A 84 6.84 7.02 -1.00
N HIS A 85 6.44 6.19 -1.94
CA HIS A 85 6.41 6.50 -3.36
C HIS A 85 4.99 6.35 -3.92
N ILE A 86 4.49 7.37 -4.59
CA ILE A 86 3.20 7.29 -5.28
C ILE A 86 3.41 6.69 -6.65
N LEU A 87 2.70 5.61 -6.94
CA LEU A 87 2.78 4.83 -8.17
C LEU A 87 1.43 4.91 -8.91
N PRO A 88 1.22 5.93 -9.74
CA PRO A 88 0.04 6.01 -10.60
C PRO A 88 0.17 5.09 -11.82
N PRO A 89 -0.94 4.69 -12.46
CA PRO A 89 -0.87 4.03 -13.76
C PRO A 89 -0.23 4.97 -14.78
N TYR A 90 0.62 4.43 -15.65
CA TYR A 90 1.31 5.21 -16.68
C TYR A 90 1.15 4.60 -18.06
N GLN A 91 1.26 5.43 -19.09
CA GLN A 91 1.30 4.98 -20.47
C GLN A 91 2.75 4.60 -20.84
N SER A 92 2.94 3.37 -21.30
CA SER A 92 4.18 2.98 -21.96
C SER A 92 4.07 3.24 -23.48
N SER A 93 5.19 3.20 -24.19
CA SER A 93 5.21 3.30 -25.67
C SER A 93 4.38 2.23 -26.41
N LYS A 94 3.98 1.18 -25.70
CA LYS A 94 3.11 0.09 -26.19
C LYS A 94 1.63 0.27 -25.85
N GLY A 95 1.23 1.44 -25.38
CA GLY A 95 -0.10 1.74 -24.85
C GLY A 95 -0.16 1.55 -23.34
N GLY A 96 -0.80 2.47 -22.63
CA GLY A 96 -1.03 2.40 -21.20
C GLY A 96 -2.52 2.28 -20.93
N THR A 97 -2.88 1.41 -20.04
CA THR A 97 -4.25 1.25 -19.57
C THR A 97 -4.30 1.43 -18.05
N TRP A 98 -5.44 1.84 -17.59
CA TRP A 98 -5.76 1.78 -16.16
C TRP A 98 -5.44 0.39 -15.60
N TYR A 99 -5.11 0.31 -14.33
CA TYR A 99 -4.89 -0.99 -13.70
C TYR A 99 -6.10 -1.91 -13.87
N GLN A 100 -5.88 -3.05 -14.49
CA GLN A 100 -6.89 -4.08 -14.72
C GLN A 100 -6.94 -5.08 -13.56
N GLY A 101 -7.13 -4.55 -12.35
CA GLY A 101 -7.12 -5.34 -11.12
C GLY A 101 -5.76 -5.35 -10.40
N THR A 102 -5.77 -5.97 -9.23
CA THR A 102 -4.65 -6.00 -8.29
C THR A 102 -3.35 -6.57 -8.86
N PRO A 103 -3.36 -7.74 -9.52
CA PRO A 103 -2.12 -8.31 -10.08
C PRO A 103 -1.51 -7.43 -11.17
N ASN A 104 -2.35 -6.82 -12.01
CA ASN A 104 -1.89 -5.95 -13.07
C ASN A 104 -1.28 -4.65 -12.52
N ALA A 105 -1.83 -4.10 -11.44
CA ALA A 105 -1.26 -2.94 -10.79
C ALA A 105 0.17 -3.21 -10.28
N ILE A 106 0.41 -4.36 -9.66
CA ILE A 106 1.74 -4.76 -9.21
C ILE A 106 2.67 -4.99 -10.42
N TYR A 107 2.20 -5.71 -11.43
CA TYR A 107 2.99 -6.00 -12.62
C TYR A 107 3.44 -4.75 -13.37
N GLN A 108 2.57 -3.75 -13.53
CA GLN A 108 2.94 -2.48 -14.16
C GLN A 108 4.02 -1.72 -13.38
N ASN A 109 4.14 -1.96 -12.07
CA ASN A 109 5.10 -1.32 -11.19
C ASN A 109 6.25 -2.24 -10.77
N ILE A 110 6.51 -3.31 -11.52
CA ILE A 110 7.61 -4.24 -11.21
C ILE A 110 8.97 -3.53 -11.19
N GLY A 111 9.15 -2.50 -12.04
CA GLY A 111 10.36 -1.69 -12.06
C GLY A 111 10.63 -0.95 -10.74
N PHE A 112 9.59 -0.64 -9.95
CA PHE A 112 9.77 -0.13 -8.60
C PHE A 112 10.34 -1.21 -7.67
N VAL A 113 9.88 -2.44 -7.80
CA VAL A 113 10.42 -3.59 -7.05
C VAL A 113 11.89 -3.83 -7.43
N ASP A 114 12.19 -3.86 -8.73
CA ASP A 114 13.55 -4.08 -9.26
C ASP A 114 14.53 -3.00 -8.80
N LEU A 115 14.07 -1.76 -8.61
CA LEU A 115 14.91 -0.65 -8.13
C LEU A 115 15.52 -0.93 -6.75
N TYR A 116 14.78 -1.60 -5.89
CA TYR A 116 15.21 -1.91 -4.51
C TYR A 116 15.74 -3.34 -4.35
N ASP A 117 15.53 -4.22 -5.34
CA ASP A 117 15.96 -5.64 -5.33
C ASP A 117 15.67 -6.30 -3.96
N PRO A 118 14.42 -6.28 -3.47
CA PRO A 118 14.09 -6.78 -2.14
C PRO A 118 14.07 -8.29 -2.09
N ASP A 119 14.41 -8.86 -0.95
CA ASP A 119 14.24 -10.30 -0.71
C ASP A 119 12.75 -10.67 -0.55
N TYR A 120 11.93 -9.74 -0.05
CA TYR A 120 10.49 -9.93 0.18
C TYR A 120 9.66 -8.72 -0.22
N VAL A 121 8.46 -8.97 -0.74
CA VAL A 121 7.47 -7.93 -1.05
C VAL A 121 6.19 -8.21 -0.27
N VAL A 122 5.76 -7.25 0.55
CA VAL A 122 4.47 -7.30 1.25
C VAL A 122 3.43 -6.55 0.44
N VAL A 123 2.38 -7.24 0.01
CA VAL A 123 1.26 -6.63 -0.72
C VAL A 123 0.12 -6.37 0.25
N LEU A 124 -0.31 -5.12 0.35
CA LEU A 124 -1.26 -4.64 1.34
C LEU A 124 -2.47 -3.96 0.68
N SER A 125 -3.64 -4.07 1.33
CA SER A 125 -4.82 -3.28 0.97
C SER A 125 -4.75 -1.90 1.65
N GLY A 126 -4.92 -0.83 0.88
CA GLY A 126 -4.90 0.56 1.37
C GLY A 126 -6.21 1.03 2.00
N ASP A 127 -7.20 0.14 2.07
CA ASP A 127 -8.54 0.45 2.56
C ASP A 127 -8.95 -0.34 3.81
N HIS A 128 -7.99 -0.94 4.49
CA HIS A 128 -8.23 -1.81 5.64
C HIS A 128 -7.77 -1.13 6.94
N ILE A 129 -8.70 -0.93 7.86
CA ILE A 129 -8.47 -0.32 9.17
C ILE A 129 -8.18 -1.42 10.18
N TYR A 130 -6.92 -1.59 10.56
CA TYR A 130 -6.47 -2.58 11.53
C TYR A 130 -5.08 -2.21 12.07
N LYS A 131 -4.73 -2.78 13.21
CA LYS A 131 -3.37 -2.70 13.77
C LYS A 131 -2.71 -4.06 13.59
N MET A 132 -1.59 -4.10 12.86
CA MET A 132 -0.86 -5.33 12.59
C MET A 132 0.65 -5.06 12.54
N ASP A 133 1.40 -5.98 13.09
CA ASP A 133 2.85 -6.04 12.98
C ASP A 133 3.23 -6.97 11.81
N TYR A 134 3.62 -6.37 10.70
CA TYR A 134 4.00 -7.13 9.50
C TYR A 134 5.33 -7.86 9.67
N SER A 135 6.19 -7.45 10.61
CA SER A 135 7.47 -8.12 10.86
C SER A 135 7.28 -9.58 11.26
N LYS A 136 6.22 -9.86 12.04
CA LYS A 136 5.84 -11.24 12.43
C LYS A 136 5.39 -12.07 11.23
N MET A 137 4.68 -11.46 10.30
CA MET A 137 4.26 -12.13 9.07
C MET A 137 5.46 -12.46 8.18
N VAL A 138 6.39 -11.51 8.02
CA VAL A 138 7.62 -11.72 7.25
C VAL A 138 8.51 -12.78 7.92
N ALA A 139 8.68 -12.74 9.24
CA ALA A 139 9.45 -13.76 9.98
C ALA A 139 8.87 -15.16 9.75
N ARG A 140 7.55 -15.33 9.87
CA ARG A 140 6.90 -16.61 9.61
C ARG A 140 7.03 -17.06 8.16
N HIS A 141 7.01 -16.13 7.22
CA HIS A 141 7.23 -16.44 5.80
C HIS A 141 8.65 -17.01 5.58
N LYS A 142 9.65 -16.39 6.18
CA LYS A 142 11.04 -16.88 6.14
C LYS A 142 11.17 -18.29 6.73
N GLU A 143 10.57 -18.52 7.90
CA GLU A 143 10.58 -19.83 8.55
C GLU A 143 9.92 -20.92 7.72
N SER A 144 8.85 -20.58 7.02
CA SER A 144 8.07 -21.54 6.22
C SER A 144 8.76 -21.95 4.92
N GLY A 145 9.68 -21.13 4.39
CA GLY A 145 10.31 -21.32 3.09
C GLY A 145 9.32 -21.30 1.91
N ALA A 146 8.09 -20.85 2.12
CA ALA A 146 7.06 -20.81 1.10
C ALA A 146 7.33 -19.70 0.09
N ALA A 147 7.03 -19.92 -1.19
CA ALA A 147 7.15 -18.89 -2.22
C ALA A 147 6.12 -17.77 -2.06
N CYS A 148 4.98 -18.03 -1.44
CA CYS A 148 3.91 -17.06 -1.18
C CYS A 148 3.20 -17.40 0.13
N GLN A 149 2.86 -16.36 0.90
CA GLN A 149 2.08 -16.47 2.13
C GLN A 149 0.91 -15.49 2.08
N ILE A 150 -0.29 -16.00 2.40
CA ILE A 150 -1.48 -15.16 2.53
C ILE A 150 -1.72 -14.87 4.00
N GLY A 151 -1.63 -13.58 4.39
CA GLY A 151 -2.05 -13.09 5.69
C GLY A 151 -3.58 -12.96 5.72
N ARG A 152 -4.25 -13.56 6.70
CA ARG A 152 -5.68 -13.34 6.96
C ARG A 152 -5.82 -12.44 8.18
N ALA A 153 -6.14 -11.17 7.96
CA ALA A 153 -6.78 -10.39 8.99
C ALA A 153 -8.27 -10.81 9.02
N SER A 154 -8.63 -11.82 9.78
CA SER A 154 -10.02 -12.18 9.91
C SER A 154 -10.65 -11.32 11.01
N CYS A 155 -11.34 -10.26 10.64
CA CYS A 155 -12.35 -9.63 11.47
C CYS A 155 -13.63 -10.48 11.49
N ARG A 156 -13.53 -11.76 11.81
CA ARG A 156 -14.64 -12.58 12.24
C ARG A 156 -14.54 -12.70 13.75
N GLU A 157 -14.91 -11.64 14.46
CA GLU A 157 -15.58 -11.85 15.74
C GLU A 157 -16.90 -12.54 15.42
N ARG A 158 -16.98 -13.79 15.75
CA ARG A 158 -18.27 -14.45 15.89
C ARG A 158 -18.86 -13.93 17.19
N VAL A 159 -19.83 -13.04 17.07
CA VAL A 159 -20.80 -12.79 18.11
C VAL A 159 -21.69 -14.02 18.25
#